data_9805015874a62eadb77046d5831b4efe
#
_entry.id   9805015874a62eadb77046d5831b4efe
#
_cell.length_a   1.000
_cell.length_b   1.000
_cell.length_c   1.000
_cell.angle_alpha   90.00
_cell.angle_beta   90.00
_cell.angle_gamma   90.00
#
_symmetry.space_group_name_H-M   'P 1'
#
loop_
_entity.id
_entity.type
_entity.pdbx_description
1 polymer ?
#
loop_
_entity_poly.entity_id
_entity_poly.type
_entity_poly.pdbx_seq_one_letter_code
_entity_poly.pdbx_strand_id
1 'polypeptide(L)'
;MDYNRIVQEILNIGEELLKSGAEIFRVEDSLYRMCRSYGFVRSDVYASQINIQMTVETPEGEIITQIRYIEMTSPHYDKLDQLNNLSRYVCANTPKQAEIHERYEKIAKSKVLAFPLMVLAQIVSGTSFAIFFGGGRNDAIVAVFASAAMALTGYWIGKQEKNPMIYNLVLAFVTEMVILLAEKMGIANHSDRIMIGIVMVLISTLGVINGLRDVVQRNFTSGALEIMNSVLGALGIAFGIALAMKMLHGGGNAGGAVLNSNIFVQAVSVSVGSIGLAGIYQIRGKKVIYSGIGAFLTWTVYLIVRQFGGSYLFGMLLASVFVGMYAFVMARINKAPSTIFLTASVFPLMPGANLYYMMYGCVKQNMALAIEHMILLVETCLMIVFGFLLVDIVSRIVMRILGQEYHIGKIQ
;
A
#
# COMPACT_ATOMS: atom_id res chain seq x y z
N MET A 1 19.98 -27.60 -22.47
CA MET A 1 19.65 -26.69 -21.36
C MET A 1 18.46 -27.30 -20.64
N ASP A 2 18.41 -27.33 -19.31
CA ASP A 2 17.23 -27.86 -18.62
C ASP A 2 16.16 -26.76 -18.52
N TYR A 3 15.34 -26.65 -19.55
CA TYR A 3 14.31 -25.62 -19.65
C TYR A 3 13.26 -25.72 -18.55
N ASN A 4 12.94 -26.94 -18.09
CA ASN A 4 11.95 -27.15 -17.05
C ASN A 4 12.39 -26.52 -15.71
N ARG A 5 13.66 -26.67 -15.35
CA ARG A 5 14.24 -26.04 -14.16
C ARG A 5 14.35 -24.53 -14.28
N ILE A 6 14.67 -24.02 -15.48
CA ILE A 6 14.72 -22.55 -15.70
C ILE A 6 13.32 -21.95 -15.53
N VAL A 7 12.28 -22.57 -16.11
CA VAL A 7 10.88 -22.16 -15.94
C VAL A 7 10.50 -22.14 -14.46
N GLN A 8 10.95 -23.13 -13.70
CA GLN A 8 10.71 -23.23 -12.26
C GLN A 8 11.32 -22.03 -11.49
N GLU A 9 12.57 -21.65 -11.78
CA GLU A 9 13.22 -20.53 -11.14
C GLU A 9 12.61 -19.19 -11.56
N ILE A 10 12.23 -19.04 -12.81
CA ILE A 10 11.50 -17.85 -13.29
C ILE A 10 10.18 -17.68 -12.53
N LEU A 11 9.42 -18.77 -12.36
CA LEU A 11 8.18 -18.75 -11.58
C LEU A 11 8.40 -18.47 -10.09
N ASN A 12 9.48 -18.98 -9.49
CA ASN A 12 9.85 -18.70 -8.11
C ASN A 12 10.09 -17.18 -7.92
N ILE A 13 10.76 -16.53 -8.88
CA ILE A 13 10.94 -15.06 -8.87
C ILE A 13 9.59 -14.36 -9.00
N GLY A 14 8.70 -14.79 -9.90
CA GLY A 14 7.37 -14.22 -10.08
C GLY A 14 6.48 -14.35 -8.85
N GLU A 15 6.50 -15.50 -8.21
CA GLU A 15 5.78 -15.76 -6.96
C GLU A 15 6.23 -14.80 -5.84
N GLU A 16 7.54 -14.68 -5.63
CA GLU A 16 8.07 -13.81 -4.58
C GLU A 16 7.91 -12.32 -4.92
N LEU A 17 7.89 -11.94 -6.20
CA LEU A 17 7.53 -10.58 -6.64
C LEU A 17 6.10 -10.23 -6.23
N LEU A 18 5.10 -11.11 -6.48
CA LEU A 18 3.71 -10.89 -6.05
C LEU A 18 3.60 -10.83 -4.53
N LYS A 19 4.19 -11.80 -3.81
CA LYS A 19 4.22 -11.81 -2.35
C LYS A 19 4.83 -10.54 -1.77
N SER A 20 5.80 -9.94 -2.47
CA SER A 20 6.47 -8.72 -2.04
C SER A 20 5.70 -7.43 -2.39
N GLY A 21 4.54 -7.53 -3.04
CA GLY A 21 3.68 -6.39 -3.38
C GLY A 21 3.93 -5.79 -4.77
N ALA A 22 4.44 -6.58 -5.71
CA ALA A 22 4.53 -6.14 -7.11
C ALA A 22 3.15 -6.04 -7.75
N GLU A 23 2.97 -5.07 -8.64
CA GLU A 23 1.79 -4.95 -9.49
C GLU A 23 1.74 -6.13 -10.48
N ILE A 24 0.55 -6.72 -10.67
CA ILE A 24 0.36 -7.95 -11.47
C ILE A 24 0.94 -7.83 -12.87
N PHE A 25 0.62 -6.74 -13.58
CA PHE A 25 1.11 -6.53 -14.93
C PHE A 25 2.65 -6.45 -15.01
N ARG A 26 3.32 -5.98 -13.95
CA ARG A 26 4.79 -5.94 -13.88
C ARG A 26 5.38 -7.31 -13.66
N VAL A 27 4.68 -8.16 -12.92
CA VAL A 27 5.10 -9.57 -12.75
C VAL A 27 4.99 -10.29 -14.09
N GLU A 28 3.86 -10.17 -14.78
CA GLU A 28 3.66 -10.75 -16.12
C GLU A 28 4.75 -10.29 -17.11
N ASP A 29 5.01 -8.97 -17.18
CA ASP A 29 6.06 -8.39 -18.02
C ASP A 29 7.46 -8.92 -17.66
N SER A 30 7.77 -9.03 -16.37
CA SER A 30 9.05 -9.55 -15.90
C SER A 30 9.25 -11.02 -16.25
N LEU A 31 8.21 -11.85 -16.06
CA LEU A 31 8.22 -13.26 -16.43
C LEU A 31 8.37 -13.45 -17.94
N TYR A 32 7.60 -12.70 -18.74
CA TYR A 32 7.68 -12.71 -20.19
C TYR A 32 9.08 -12.36 -20.68
N ARG A 33 9.69 -11.29 -20.16
CA ARG A 33 11.05 -10.87 -20.55
C ARG A 33 12.11 -11.90 -20.18
N MET A 34 12.01 -12.50 -18.99
CA MET A 34 12.93 -13.56 -18.60
C MET A 34 12.79 -14.78 -19.51
N CYS A 35 11.58 -15.22 -19.84
CA CYS A 35 11.37 -16.30 -20.80
C CYS A 35 11.98 -15.97 -22.17
N ARG A 36 11.69 -14.76 -22.69
CA ARG A 36 12.24 -14.32 -23.98
C ARG A 36 13.76 -14.28 -24.01
N SER A 37 14.42 -13.92 -22.90
CA SER A 37 15.88 -13.88 -22.81
C SER A 37 16.52 -15.28 -22.94
N TYR A 38 15.80 -16.34 -22.54
CA TYR A 38 16.23 -17.73 -22.71
C TYR A 38 15.86 -18.34 -24.06
N GLY A 39 15.25 -17.57 -24.96
CA GLY A 39 14.92 -18.02 -26.32
C GLY A 39 13.67 -18.88 -26.42
N PHE A 40 12.76 -18.85 -25.42
CA PHE A 40 11.46 -19.50 -25.56
C PHE A 40 10.71 -18.91 -26.75
N VAL A 41 10.14 -19.76 -27.60
CA VAL A 41 9.45 -19.39 -28.83
C VAL A 41 8.14 -18.69 -28.53
N ARG A 42 7.42 -19.22 -27.53
CA ARG A 42 6.15 -18.68 -27.04
C ARG A 42 6.13 -18.71 -25.53
N SER A 43 5.51 -17.68 -24.94
CA SER A 43 5.35 -17.59 -23.49
C SER A 43 3.99 -16.93 -23.20
N ASP A 44 3.07 -17.70 -22.66
CA ASP A 44 1.76 -17.23 -22.19
C ASP A 44 1.80 -17.17 -20.67
N VAL A 45 1.68 -15.99 -20.10
CA VAL A 45 1.73 -15.75 -18.67
C VAL A 45 0.43 -15.11 -18.21
N TYR A 46 -0.21 -15.70 -17.22
CA TYR A 46 -1.36 -15.14 -16.53
C TYR A 46 -1.07 -15.10 -15.04
N ALA A 47 -1.11 -13.92 -14.47
CA ALA A 47 -0.94 -13.72 -13.04
C ALA A 47 -2.22 -13.12 -12.42
N SER A 48 -2.52 -13.57 -11.22
CA SER A 48 -3.55 -13.01 -10.36
C SER A 48 -3.01 -12.91 -8.94
N GLN A 49 -3.76 -12.33 -8.01
CA GLN A 49 -3.34 -12.29 -6.61
C GLN A 49 -3.20 -13.66 -5.95
N ILE A 50 -3.88 -14.67 -6.46
CA ILE A 50 -3.93 -16.00 -5.86
C ILE A 50 -3.17 -17.07 -6.64
N ASN A 51 -2.81 -16.82 -7.89
CA ASN A 51 -2.04 -17.77 -8.70
C ASN A 51 -1.24 -17.11 -9.82
N ILE A 52 -0.20 -17.80 -10.27
CA ILE A 52 0.49 -17.55 -11.54
C ILE A 52 0.40 -18.83 -12.36
N GLN A 53 -0.04 -18.71 -13.61
CA GLN A 53 -0.02 -19.76 -14.60
C GLN A 53 0.88 -19.35 -15.74
N MET A 54 1.80 -20.22 -16.12
CA MET A 54 2.74 -19.96 -17.21
C MET A 54 2.84 -21.18 -18.12
N THR A 55 2.65 -20.96 -19.42
CA THR A 55 2.87 -21.93 -20.48
C THR A 55 3.93 -21.39 -21.41
N VAL A 56 4.97 -22.14 -21.64
CA VAL A 56 6.07 -21.78 -22.55
C VAL A 56 6.33 -22.88 -23.55
N GLU A 57 6.78 -22.50 -24.75
CA GLU A 57 7.24 -23.38 -25.80
C GLU A 57 8.76 -23.22 -25.96
N THR A 58 9.47 -24.33 -25.80
CA THR A 58 10.93 -24.36 -25.94
C THR A 58 11.32 -24.29 -27.43
N PRO A 59 12.59 -23.93 -27.76
CA PRO A 59 13.08 -23.96 -29.14
C PRO A 59 13.01 -25.36 -29.79
N GLU A 60 12.91 -26.41 -28.97
CA GLU A 60 12.83 -27.83 -29.39
C GLU A 60 11.38 -28.27 -29.61
N GLY A 61 10.39 -27.36 -29.38
CA GLY A 61 8.96 -27.63 -29.55
C GLY A 61 8.28 -28.31 -28.34
N GLU A 62 8.96 -28.42 -27.20
CA GLU A 62 8.36 -28.91 -25.97
C GLU A 62 7.50 -27.83 -25.30
N ILE A 63 6.28 -28.20 -24.89
CA ILE A 63 5.37 -27.32 -24.17
C ILE A 63 5.46 -27.61 -22.67
N ILE A 64 5.84 -26.60 -21.89
CA ILE A 64 5.95 -26.69 -20.44
C ILE A 64 4.89 -25.77 -19.82
N THR A 65 3.98 -26.33 -19.03
CA THR A 65 2.98 -25.58 -18.26
C THR A 65 3.22 -25.78 -16.77
N GLN A 66 3.31 -24.68 -16.02
CA GLN A 66 3.42 -24.69 -14.57
C GLN A 66 2.47 -23.69 -13.94
N ILE A 67 1.98 -24.03 -12.75
CA ILE A 67 1.09 -23.20 -11.95
C ILE A 67 1.69 -23.04 -10.56
N ARG A 68 1.60 -21.83 -9.99
CA ARG A 68 1.92 -21.54 -8.59
C ARG A 68 0.72 -20.94 -7.91
N TYR A 69 0.38 -21.48 -6.76
CA TYR A 69 -0.58 -20.86 -5.85
C TYR A 69 0.15 -19.82 -4.99
N ILE A 70 -0.44 -18.63 -4.86
CA ILE A 70 0.14 -17.51 -4.12
C ILE A 70 -0.59 -17.35 -2.80
N GLU A 71 0.11 -17.50 -1.71
CA GLU A 71 -0.37 -17.09 -0.40
C GLU A 71 0.05 -15.64 -0.17
N MET A 72 -0.92 -14.71 -0.17
CA MET A 72 -0.63 -13.29 -0.01
C MET A 72 -0.04 -13.02 1.36
N THR A 73 1.00 -12.19 1.38
CA THR A 73 1.70 -11.73 2.58
C THR A 73 1.70 -10.21 2.64
N SER A 74 2.12 -9.64 3.76
CA SER A 74 2.33 -8.19 3.85
C SER A 74 3.44 -7.77 2.88
N PRO A 75 3.29 -6.63 2.17
CA PRO A 75 4.28 -6.15 1.22
C PRO A 75 5.68 -5.99 1.84
N HIS A 76 6.71 -6.40 1.11
CA HIS A 76 8.11 -6.30 1.50
C HIS A 76 8.94 -5.62 0.42
N TYR A 77 8.98 -4.30 0.42
CA TYR A 77 9.52 -3.54 -0.70
C TYR A 77 11.05 -3.61 -0.86
N ASP A 78 11.79 -3.96 0.18
CA ASP A 78 13.22 -4.26 0.03
C ASP A 78 13.45 -5.54 -0.80
N LYS A 79 12.66 -6.60 -0.55
CA LYS A 79 12.67 -7.80 -1.39
C LYS A 79 12.22 -7.51 -2.82
N LEU A 80 11.15 -6.73 -2.97
CA LEU A 80 10.65 -6.31 -4.27
C LEU A 80 11.74 -5.64 -5.12
N ASP A 81 12.53 -4.75 -4.51
CA ASP A 81 13.63 -4.08 -5.18
C ASP A 81 14.74 -5.06 -5.60
N GLN A 82 15.13 -5.94 -4.69
CA GLN A 82 16.16 -6.95 -4.94
C GLN A 82 15.72 -7.95 -6.04
N LEU A 83 14.46 -8.40 -6.03
CA LEU A 83 13.89 -9.28 -7.05
C LEU A 83 13.78 -8.60 -8.42
N ASN A 84 13.42 -7.33 -8.46
CA ASN A 84 13.41 -6.54 -9.69
C ASN A 84 14.84 -6.41 -10.28
N ASN A 85 15.86 -6.26 -9.43
CA ASN A 85 17.25 -6.26 -9.87
C ASN A 85 17.68 -7.65 -10.35
N LEU A 86 17.24 -8.73 -9.68
CA LEU A 86 17.50 -10.10 -10.11
C LEU A 86 16.86 -10.40 -11.47
N SER A 87 15.60 -10.01 -11.71
CA SER A 87 14.93 -10.21 -13.00
C SER A 87 15.67 -9.50 -14.14
N ARG A 88 16.16 -8.26 -13.91
CA ARG A 88 17.00 -7.54 -14.87
C ARG A 88 18.34 -8.25 -15.13
N TYR A 89 18.97 -8.77 -14.08
CA TYR A 89 20.19 -9.53 -14.20
C TYR A 89 19.98 -10.80 -15.03
N VAL A 90 18.89 -11.54 -14.77
CA VAL A 90 18.52 -12.75 -15.53
C VAL A 90 18.30 -12.42 -17.00
N CYS A 91 17.59 -11.34 -17.31
CA CYS A 91 17.36 -10.91 -18.69
C CYS A 91 18.65 -10.49 -19.44
N ALA A 92 19.60 -9.88 -18.72
CA ALA A 92 20.84 -9.38 -19.35
C ALA A 92 21.91 -10.45 -19.54
N ASN A 93 21.97 -11.46 -18.65
CA ASN A 93 23.09 -12.40 -18.58
C ASN A 93 22.70 -13.86 -18.86
N THR A 94 21.38 -14.18 -18.89
CA THR A 94 20.90 -15.57 -19.06
C THR A 94 21.68 -16.61 -18.25
N PRO A 95 21.81 -16.43 -16.92
CA PRO A 95 22.66 -17.27 -16.09
C PRO A 95 22.14 -18.72 -16.03
N LYS A 96 22.99 -19.67 -15.63
CA LYS A 96 22.60 -21.05 -15.40
C LYS A 96 21.61 -21.14 -14.23
N GLN A 97 20.73 -22.16 -14.26
CA GLN A 97 19.69 -22.38 -13.23
C GLN A 97 20.26 -22.32 -11.79
N ALA A 98 21.41 -22.97 -11.52
CA ALA A 98 22.01 -22.98 -10.20
C ALA A 98 22.35 -21.56 -9.67
N GLU A 99 22.79 -20.65 -10.55
CA GLU A 99 23.11 -19.28 -10.18
C GLU A 99 21.83 -18.47 -9.91
N ILE A 100 20.76 -18.69 -10.68
CA ILE A 100 19.45 -18.05 -10.41
C ILE A 100 18.97 -18.48 -9.05
N HIS A 101 18.99 -19.78 -8.77
CA HIS A 101 18.56 -20.38 -7.52
C HIS A 101 19.30 -19.79 -6.31
N GLU A 102 20.65 -19.74 -6.37
CA GLU A 102 21.47 -19.19 -5.30
C GLU A 102 21.12 -17.73 -4.99
N ARG A 103 21.00 -16.91 -6.05
CA ARG A 103 20.64 -15.48 -5.90
C ARG A 103 19.23 -15.30 -5.37
N TYR A 104 18.27 -16.09 -5.86
CA TYR A 104 16.90 -16.10 -5.40
C TYR A 104 16.82 -16.49 -3.93
N GLU A 105 17.45 -17.59 -3.52
CA GLU A 105 17.44 -18.06 -2.13
C GLU A 105 18.03 -17.01 -1.15
N LYS A 106 19.08 -16.29 -1.57
CA LYS A 106 19.65 -15.20 -0.78
C LYS A 106 18.65 -14.07 -0.56
N ILE A 107 17.85 -13.72 -1.58
CA ILE A 107 16.82 -12.70 -1.49
C ILE A 107 15.63 -13.22 -0.67
N ALA A 108 15.14 -14.42 -0.93
CA ALA A 108 14.01 -15.02 -0.23
C ALA A 108 14.25 -15.10 1.30
N LYS A 109 15.49 -15.37 1.70
CA LYS A 109 15.93 -15.44 3.10
C LYS A 109 16.31 -14.06 3.70
N SER A 110 16.11 -12.95 2.97
CA SER A 110 16.43 -11.63 3.49
C SER A 110 15.62 -11.33 4.77
N LYS A 111 16.30 -10.76 5.77
CA LYS A 111 15.70 -10.53 7.10
C LYS A 111 14.65 -9.43 7.02
N VAL A 112 13.51 -9.67 7.65
CA VAL A 112 12.50 -8.63 7.95
C VAL A 112 13.08 -7.64 8.96
N LEU A 113 12.54 -6.43 9.00
CA LEU A 113 12.91 -5.43 10.00
C LEU A 113 12.73 -6.01 11.41
N ALA A 114 13.69 -5.76 12.30
CA ALA A 114 13.61 -6.25 13.66
C ALA A 114 12.32 -5.77 14.36
N PHE A 115 11.69 -6.64 15.13
CA PHE A 115 10.41 -6.35 15.78
C PHE A 115 10.36 -5.00 16.52
N PRO A 116 11.36 -4.59 17.33
CA PRO A 116 11.34 -3.28 17.98
C PRO A 116 11.30 -2.10 17.00
N LEU A 117 11.99 -2.22 15.85
CA LEU A 117 11.96 -1.19 14.82
C LEU A 117 10.61 -1.13 14.10
N MET A 118 9.94 -2.28 13.93
CA MET A 118 8.60 -2.37 13.39
C MET A 118 7.58 -1.67 14.31
N VAL A 119 7.68 -1.93 15.62
CA VAL A 119 6.86 -1.25 16.65
C VAL A 119 7.12 0.26 16.62
N LEU A 120 8.39 0.66 16.56
CA LEU A 120 8.75 2.08 16.46
C LEU A 120 8.17 2.74 15.20
N ALA A 121 8.23 2.05 14.06
CA ALA A 121 7.67 2.54 12.81
C ALA A 121 6.15 2.76 12.90
N GLN A 122 5.43 1.85 13.55
CA GLN A 122 3.97 1.97 13.78
C GLN A 122 3.65 3.12 14.75
N ILE A 123 4.42 3.27 15.83
CA ILE A 123 4.27 4.38 16.79
C ILE A 123 4.50 5.72 16.08
N VAL A 124 5.59 5.84 15.33
CA VAL A 124 5.92 7.07 14.59
C VAL A 124 4.81 7.42 13.60
N SER A 125 4.31 6.43 12.85
CA SER A 125 3.22 6.64 11.90
C SER A 125 1.93 7.09 12.59
N GLY A 126 1.40 6.30 13.52
CA GLY A 126 0.12 6.57 14.15
C GLY A 126 0.11 7.89 14.92
N THR A 127 1.18 8.18 15.66
CA THR A 127 1.33 9.44 16.41
C THR A 127 1.42 10.65 15.46
N SER A 128 2.22 10.54 14.39
CA SER A 128 2.36 11.64 13.42
C SER A 128 1.05 11.94 12.69
N PHE A 129 0.30 10.91 12.31
CA PHE A 129 -1.01 11.12 11.71
C PHE A 129 -2.06 11.65 12.70
N ALA A 130 -2.01 11.26 13.98
CA ALA A 130 -2.87 11.87 15.00
C ALA A 130 -2.60 13.38 15.13
N ILE A 131 -1.34 13.81 15.11
CA ILE A 131 -0.96 15.23 15.09
C ILE A 131 -1.42 15.91 13.79
N PHE A 132 -1.30 15.25 12.65
CA PHE A 132 -1.78 15.75 11.36
C PHE A 132 -3.27 16.05 11.39
N PHE A 133 -4.08 15.20 12.01
CA PHE A 133 -5.52 15.42 12.22
C PHE A 133 -5.85 16.30 13.41
N GLY A 134 -4.91 17.12 13.86
CA GLY A 134 -5.14 18.17 14.87
C GLY A 134 -5.11 17.69 16.32
N GLY A 135 -4.59 16.49 16.58
CA GLY A 135 -4.34 16.03 17.94
C GLY A 135 -3.34 16.91 18.67
N GLY A 136 -3.65 17.23 19.95
CA GLY A 136 -2.80 18.00 20.84
C GLY A 136 -1.66 17.18 21.45
N ARG A 137 -0.92 17.77 22.40
CA ARG A 137 0.20 17.08 23.08
C ARG A 137 -0.26 15.83 23.83
N ASN A 138 -1.34 15.92 24.55
CA ASN A 138 -1.91 14.80 25.30
C ASN A 138 -2.39 13.70 24.35
N ASP A 139 -3.06 14.09 23.25
CA ASP A 139 -3.51 13.15 22.23
C ASP A 139 -2.34 12.43 21.57
N ALA A 140 -1.22 13.12 21.33
CA ALA A 140 0.00 12.52 20.81
C ALA A 140 0.60 11.48 21.77
N ILE A 141 0.61 11.73 23.07
CA ILE A 141 1.07 10.77 24.07
C ILE A 141 0.17 9.51 24.06
N VAL A 142 -1.15 9.70 24.05
CA VAL A 142 -2.09 8.57 23.96
C VAL A 142 -1.92 7.80 22.66
N ALA A 143 -1.68 8.49 21.53
CA ALA A 143 -1.41 7.86 20.23
C ALA A 143 -0.16 6.96 20.27
N VAL A 144 0.89 7.32 21.02
CA VAL A 144 2.08 6.46 21.24
C VAL A 144 1.67 5.14 21.87
N PHE A 145 0.93 5.17 22.99
CA PHE A 145 0.51 3.96 23.69
C PHE A 145 -0.48 3.13 22.89
N ALA A 146 -1.44 3.77 22.23
CA ALA A 146 -2.42 3.09 21.40
C ALA A 146 -1.76 2.41 20.17
N SER A 147 -0.82 3.08 19.50
CA SER A 147 -0.04 2.50 18.41
C SER A 147 0.87 1.37 18.86
N ALA A 148 1.46 1.47 20.06
CA ALA A 148 2.25 0.39 20.66
C ALA A 148 1.38 -0.82 20.97
N ALA A 149 0.19 -0.61 21.57
CA ALA A 149 -0.77 -1.68 21.84
C ALA A 149 -1.22 -2.37 20.55
N MET A 150 -1.52 -1.59 19.49
CA MET A 150 -1.81 -2.12 18.17
C MET A 150 -0.68 -2.99 17.64
N ALA A 151 0.57 -2.51 17.70
CA ALA A 151 1.74 -3.22 17.19
C ALA A 151 1.96 -4.55 17.93
N LEU A 152 1.85 -4.54 19.26
CA LEU A 152 1.98 -5.75 20.10
C LEU A 152 0.86 -6.75 19.81
N THR A 153 -0.38 -6.28 19.74
CA THR A 153 -1.54 -7.12 19.42
C THR A 153 -1.39 -7.74 18.03
N GLY A 154 -0.96 -6.95 17.03
CA GLY A 154 -0.72 -7.41 15.67
C GLY A 154 0.35 -8.49 15.59
N TYR A 155 1.42 -8.37 16.37
CA TYR A 155 2.46 -9.41 16.44
C TYR A 155 1.95 -10.74 17.00
N TRP A 156 1.08 -10.69 18.02
CA TRP A 156 0.53 -11.91 18.64
C TRP A 156 -0.52 -12.57 17.73
N ILE A 157 -1.47 -11.79 17.21
CA ILE A 157 -2.59 -12.31 16.44
C ILE A 157 -2.20 -12.66 15.01
N GLY A 158 -1.30 -11.91 14.38
CA GLY A 158 -0.87 -12.16 13.01
C GLY A 158 -0.18 -13.51 12.78
N LYS A 159 0.23 -14.21 13.87
CA LYS A 159 0.72 -15.58 13.80
C LYS A 159 -0.40 -16.62 13.75
N GLN A 160 -1.58 -16.29 14.24
CA GLN A 160 -2.68 -17.24 14.45
C GLN A 160 -3.84 -16.99 13.49
N GLU A 161 -4.06 -15.74 13.11
CA GLU A 161 -5.21 -15.32 12.30
C GLU A 161 -4.75 -14.73 10.96
N LYS A 162 -5.22 -15.32 9.87
CA LYS A 162 -4.93 -14.89 8.49
C LYS A 162 -6.11 -14.14 7.85
N ASN A 163 -7.31 -14.21 8.46
CA ASN A 163 -8.48 -13.49 7.95
C ASN A 163 -8.33 -11.99 8.24
N PRO A 164 -8.23 -11.12 7.21
CA PRO A 164 -8.01 -9.69 7.40
C PRO A 164 -9.14 -9.00 8.18
N MET A 165 -10.36 -9.50 8.10
CA MET A 165 -11.50 -8.95 8.85
C MET A 165 -11.33 -9.17 10.36
N ILE A 166 -11.04 -10.42 10.77
CA ILE A 166 -10.87 -10.76 12.19
C ILE A 166 -9.60 -10.09 12.75
N TYR A 167 -8.51 -10.13 12.00
CA TYR A 167 -7.26 -9.47 12.37
C TYR A 167 -7.49 -7.97 12.66
N ASN A 168 -8.08 -7.24 11.72
CA ASN A 168 -8.33 -5.81 11.85
C ASN A 168 -9.36 -5.49 12.94
N LEU A 169 -10.38 -6.36 13.13
CA LEU A 169 -11.36 -6.20 14.20
C LEU A 169 -10.67 -6.17 15.57
N VAL A 170 -9.80 -7.14 15.84
CA VAL A 170 -9.13 -7.22 17.14
C VAL A 170 -8.14 -6.07 17.33
N LEU A 171 -7.38 -5.70 16.29
CA LEU A 171 -6.47 -4.56 16.37
C LEU A 171 -7.22 -3.26 16.67
N ALA A 172 -8.29 -2.98 15.90
CA ALA A 172 -9.08 -1.79 16.09
C ALA A 172 -9.77 -1.75 17.45
N PHE A 173 -10.29 -2.90 17.91
CA PHE A 173 -10.91 -3.02 19.23
C PHE A 173 -9.93 -2.69 20.36
N VAL A 174 -8.76 -3.32 20.38
CA VAL A 174 -7.74 -3.09 21.42
C VAL A 174 -7.26 -1.65 21.38
N THR A 175 -7.02 -1.11 20.21
CA THR A 175 -6.57 0.28 20.00
C THR A 175 -7.58 1.27 20.55
N GLU A 176 -8.86 1.12 20.14
CA GLU A 176 -9.93 2.01 20.57
C GLU A 176 -10.19 1.89 22.09
N MET A 177 -10.07 0.69 22.66
CA MET A 177 -10.16 0.50 24.12
C MET A 177 -9.11 1.34 24.86
N VAL A 178 -7.85 1.34 24.41
CA VAL A 178 -6.78 2.16 25.00
C VAL A 178 -7.11 3.65 24.90
N ILE A 179 -7.60 4.10 23.74
CA ILE A 179 -7.96 5.51 23.52
C ILE A 179 -9.11 5.95 24.42
N LEU A 180 -10.21 5.16 24.46
CA LEU A 180 -11.39 5.48 25.26
C LEU A 180 -11.11 5.42 26.77
N LEU A 181 -10.24 4.51 27.22
CA LEU A 181 -9.80 4.49 28.62
C LEU A 181 -9.00 5.75 28.96
N ALA A 182 -8.10 6.19 28.09
CA ALA A 182 -7.36 7.43 28.29
C ALA A 182 -8.27 8.67 28.27
N GLU A 183 -9.32 8.69 27.42
CA GLU A 183 -10.35 9.73 27.42
C GLU A 183 -11.11 9.77 28.75
N LYS A 184 -11.56 8.64 29.26
CA LYS A 184 -12.23 8.54 30.57
C LYS A 184 -11.36 8.97 31.75
N MET A 185 -10.05 8.77 31.64
CA MET A 185 -9.07 9.24 32.63
C MET A 185 -8.78 10.75 32.49
N GLY A 186 -9.35 11.43 31.49
CA GLY A 186 -9.12 12.85 31.22
C GLY A 186 -7.73 13.16 30.60
N ILE A 187 -7.04 12.14 30.09
CA ILE A 187 -5.71 12.27 29.45
C ILE A 187 -5.87 12.65 27.99
N ALA A 188 -6.75 11.95 27.24
CA ALA A 188 -7.06 12.29 25.85
C ALA A 188 -8.11 13.37 25.77
N ASN A 189 -7.88 14.36 24.88
CA ASN A 189 -8.82 15.44 24.64
C ASN A 189 -9.72 15.17 23.41
N HIS A 190 -9.18 14.46 22.40
CA HIS A 190 -9.84 14.22 21.11
C HIS A 190 -9.58 12.76 20.70
N SER A 191 -10.39 11.84 21.20
CA SER A 191 -10.28 10.39 20.90
C SER A 191 -10.45 10.10 19.41
N ASP A 192 -11.34 10.83 18.70
CA ASP A 192 -11.56 10.74 17.27
C ASP A 192 -10.28 11.00 16.45
N ARG A 193 -9.54 12.06 16.78
CA ARG A 193 -8.31 12.43 16.07
C ARG A 193 -7.20 11.39 16.24
N ILE A 194 -7.10 10.82 17.44
CA ILE A 194 -6.15 9.75 17.74
C ILE A 194 -6.50 8.52 16.90
N MET A 195 -7.76 8.11 16.93
CA MET A 195 -8.20 6.91 16.20
C MET A 195 -8.07 7.08 14.70
N ILE A 196 -8.44 8.24 14.13
CA ILE A 196 -8.25 8.53 12.69
C ILE A 196 -6.77 8.39 12.30
N GLY A 197 -5.85 8.92 13.09
CA GLY A 197 -4.41 8.80 12.85
C GLY A 197 -3.94 7.34 12.81
N ILE A 198 -4.44 6.51 13.73
CA ILE A 198 -4.07 5.09 13.80
C ILE A 198 -4.78 4.28 12.71
N VAL A 199 -6.02 4.61 12.41
CA VAL A 199 -6.79 4.00 11.31
C VAL A 199 -6.04 4.16 9.97
N MET A 200 -5.33 5.27 9.74
CA MET A 200 -4.47 5.43 8.56
C MET A 200 -3.41 4.34 8.42
N VAL A 201 -2.95 3.76 9.53
CA VAL A 201 -1.98 2.65 9.51
C VAL A 201 -2.65 1.30 9.32
N LEU A 202 -3.88 1.13 9.84
CA LEU A 202 -4.64 -0.12 9.76
C LEU A 202 -5.30 -0.35 8.39
N ILE A 203 -5.73 0.74 7.75
CA ILE A 203 -6.52 0.66 6.52
C ILE A 203 -5.65 0.26 5.33
N SER A 204 -6.13 -0.74 4.61
CA SER A 204 -5.64 -1.07 3.26
C SER A 204 -6.30 -0.20 2.18
N THR A 205 -6.32 1.13 2.35
CA THR A 205 -6.87 2.02 1.30
C THR A 205 -6.07 1.91 -0.01
N LEU A 206 -4.77 1.60 0.09
CA LEU A 206 -3.94 1.26 -1.07
C LEU A 206 -4.52 0.08 -1.85
N GLY A 207 -5.07 -0.92 -1.16
CA GLY A 207 -5.73 -2.05 -1.82
C GLY A 207 -6.94 -1.61 -2.63
N VAL A 208 -7.78 -0.71 -2.11
CA VAL A 208 -8.90 -0.17 -2.89
C VAL A 208 -8.41 0.58 -4.14
N ILE A 209 -7.39 1.42 -3.99
CA ILE A 209 -6.84 2.20 -5.11
C ILE A 209 -6.17 1.30 -6.15
N ASN A 210 -5.37 0.34 -5.72
CA ASN A 210 -4.73 -0.64 -6.59
C ASN A 210 -5.78 -1.51 -7.29
N GLY A 211 -6.78 -1.98 -6.56
CA GLY A 211 -7.88 -2.75 -7.11
C GLY A 211 -8.68 -1.99 -8.16
N LEU A 212 -9.03 -0.72 -7.91
CA LEU A 212 -9.68 0.13 -8.91
C LEU A 212 -8.79 0.35 -10.15
N ARG A 213 -7.48 0.53 -9.95
CA ARG A 213 -6.52 0.65 -11.05
C ARG A 213 -6.46 -0.63 -11.87
N ASP A 214 -6.43 -1.80 -11.25
CA ASP A 214 -6.44 -3.10 -11.92
C ASP A 214 -7.73 -3.30 -12.73
N VAL A 215 -8.90 -2.92 -12.18
CA VAL A 215 -10.19 -2.95 -12.90
C VAL A 215 -10.12 -2.10 -14.16
N VAL A 216 -9.60 -0.87 -14.07
CA VAL A 216 -9.48 0.03 -15.23
C VAL A 216 -8.48 -0.51 -16.25
N GLN A 217 -7.45 -1.22 -15.82
CA GLN A 217 -6.48 -1.90 -16.68
C GLN A 217 -6.99 -3.25 -17.25
N ARG A 218 -8.28 -3.56 -17.03
CA ARG A 218 -8.97 -4.80 -17.45
C ARG A 218 -8.56 -6.07 -16.70
N ASN A 219 -7.88 -5.95 -15.59
CA ASN A 219 -7.59 -7.06 -14.68
C ASN A 219 -8.72 -7.21 -13.65
N PHE A 220 -9.95 -7.47 -14.13
CA PHE A 220 -11.17 -7.42 -13.31
C PHE A 220 -11.13 -8.36 -12.11
N THR A 221 -10.67 -9.60 -12.30
CA THR A 221 -10.62 -10.60 -11.23
C THR A 221 -9.72 -10.15 -10.08
N SER A 222 -8.52 -9.70 -10.40
CA SER A 222 -7.54 -9.25 -9.38
C SER A 222 -8.00 -7.97 -8.70
N GLY A 223 -8.53 -7.00 -9.49
CA GLY A 223 -9.05 -5.76 -8.93
C GLY A 223 -10.23 -5.99 -8.01
N ALA A 224 -11.17 -6.87 -8.37
CA ALA A 224 -12.31 -7.22 -7.52
C ALA A 224 -11.88 -7.90 -6.21
N LEU A 225 -10.92 -8.82 -6.27
CA LEU A 225 -10.38 -9.49 -5.06
C LEU A 225 -9.70 -8.49 -4.12
N GLU A 226 -8.90 -7.56 -4.66
CA GLU A 226 -8.22 -6.54 -3.86
C GLU A 226 -9.20 -5.59 -3.17
N ILE A 227 -10.21 -5.12 -3.90
CA ILE A 227 -11.28 -4.28 -3.35
C ILE A 227 -12.04 -5.05 -2.25
N MET A 228 -12.41 -6.30 -2.51
CA MET A 228 -13.14 -7.12 -1.54
C MET A 228 -12.34 -7.35 -0.26
N ASN A 229 -11.05 -7.69 -0.35
CA ASN A 229 -10.16 -7.84 0.79
C ASN A 229 -10.04 -6.54 1.61
N SER A 230 -9.94 -5.40 0.91
CA SER A 230 -9.87 -4.08 1.56
C SER A 230 -11.16 -3.72 2.27
N VAL A 231 -12.32 -4.01 1.66
CA VAL A 231 -13.64 -3.79 2.26
C VAL A 231 -13.84 -4.68 3.48
N LEU A 232 -13.48 -5.96 3.41
CA LEU A 232 -13.55 -6.87 4.57
C LEU A 232 -12.65 -6.40 5.71
N GLY A 233 -11.45 -5.93 5.38
CA GLY A 233 -10.55 -5.33 6.38
C GLY A 233 -11.15 -4.09 7.04
N ALA A 234 -11.76 -3.20 6.24
CA ALA A 234 -12.44 -1.99 6.74
C ALA A 234 -13.65 -2.31 7.61
N LEU A 235 -14.46 -3.33 7.24
CA LEU A 235 -15.55 -3.82 8.08
C LEU A 235 -15.03 -4.35 9.43
N GLY A 236 -13.91 -5.07 9.42
CA GLY A 236 -13.27 -5.51 10.66
C GLY A 236 -12.93 -4.34 11.58
N ILE A 237 -12.29 -3.28 11.04
CA ILE A 237 -11.99 -2.06 11.80
C ILE A 237 -13.27 -1.44 12.36
N ALA A 238 -14.31 -1.30 11.52
CA ALA A 238 -15.60 -0.73 11.93
C ALA A 238 -16.21 -1.48 13.11
N PHE A 239 -16.28 -2.81 13.02
CA PHE A 239 -16.82 -3.65 14.11
C PHE A 239 -15.97 -3.59 15.36
N GLY A 240 -14.64 -3.55 15.25
CA GLY A 240 -13.74 -3.40 16.39
C GLY A 240 -13.97 -2.09 17.16
N ILE A 241 -14.02 -0.96 16.46
CA ILE A 241 -14.32 0.36 17.03
C ILE A 241 -15.72 0.36 17.66
N ALA A 242 -16.74 -0.12 16.95
CA ALA A 242 -18.11 -0.17 17.44
C ALA A 242 -18.24 -0.97 18.73
N LEU A 243 -17.57 -2.09 18.82
CA LEU A 243 -17.59 -2.95 20.01
C LEU A 243 -16.93 -2.26 21.21
N ALA A 244 -15.77 -1.61 21.02
CA ALA A 244 -15.09 -0.86 22.05
C ALA A 244 -15.95 0.32 22.57
N MET A 245 -16.52 1.11 21.66
CA MET A 245 -17.41 2.22 21.98
C MET A 245 -18.63 1.76 22.80
N LYS A 246 -19.25 0.64 22.40
CA LYS A 246 -20.40 0.07 23.11
C LYS A 246 -20.03 -0.41 24.51
N MET A 247 -18.88 -1.08 24.68
CA MET A 247 -18.45 -1.59 25.98
C MET A 247 -18.11 -0.49 26.98
N LEU A 248 -17.47 0.57 26.55
CA LEU A 248 -17.06 1.67 27.41
C LEU A 248 -18.07 2.81 27.49
N HIS A 249 -19.24 2.70 26.83
CA HIS A 249 -20.23 3.81 26.70
C HIS A 249 -19.53 5.12 26.30
N GLY A 250 -18.47 5.00 25.50
CA GLY A 250 -17.62 6.08 25.04
C GLY A 250 -17.92 6.38 23.57
N GLY A 251 -17.29 7.37 23.08
CA GLY A 251 -17.40 7.87 21.73
C GLY A 251 -17.58 9.39 21.81
N GLY A 252 -16.45 10.08 21.73
CA GLY A 252 -16.40 11.53 21.81
C GLY A 252 -17.35 12.21 20.83
N ASN A 253 -17.57 13.48 21.01
CA ASN A 253 -18.26 14.31 20.02
C ASN A 253 -17.47 14.28 18.73
N ALA A 254 -18.02 13.70 17.66
CA ALA A 254 -17.43 13.80 16.35
C ALA A 254 -17.47 15.25 15.88
N GLY A 255 -16.40 15.98 16.14
CA GLY A 255 -16.25 17.36 15.72
C GLY A 255 -15.98 17.54 14.23
N GLY A 256 -16.01 16.46 13.45
CA GLY A 256 -15.57 16.45 12.04
C GLY A 256 -14.04 16.35 11.89
N ALA A 257 -13.57 15.89 10.75
CA ALA A 257 -12.14 15.81 10.47
C ALA A 257 -11.52 17.19 10.39
N VAL A 258 -10.93 17.66 11.48
CA VAL A 258 -10.23 18.94 11.54
C VAL A 258 -8.75 18.67 11.41
N LEU A 259 -8.17 19.07 10.27
CA LEU A 259 -6.72 19.07 10.09
C LEU A 259 -6.07 20.05 11.09
N ASN A 260 -4.82 19.82 11.43
CA ASN A 260 -4.06 20.75 12.28
C ASN A 260 -4.13 22.17 11.69
N SER A 261 -4.39 23.17 12.51
CA SER A 261 -4.50 24.56 12.05
C SER A 261 -3.21 25.11 11.45
N ASN A 262 -2.07 24.57 11.84
CA ASN A 262 -0.76 25.00 11.35
C ASN A 262 -0.34 24.15 10.14
N ILE A 263 -0.31 24.77 8.96
CA ILE A 263 0.08 24.15 7.68
C ILE A 263 1.47 23.51 7.75
N PHE A 264 2.42 24.12 8.44
CA PHE A 264 3.77 23.56 8.60
C PHE A 264 3.75 22.28 9.43
N VAL A 265 2.96 22.25 10.51
CA VAL A 265 2.78 21.04 11.32
C VAL A 265 2.12 19.94 10.50
N GLN A 266 1.12 20.26 9.66
CA GLN A 266 0.52 19.27 8.75
C GLN A 266 1.58 18.65 7.83
N ALA A 267 2.36 19.47 7.14
CA ALA A 267 3.35 19.00 6.17
C ALA A 267 4.49 18.17 6.82
N VAL A 268 4.97 18.59 7.99
CA VAL A 268 6.00 17.86 8.73
C VAL A 268 5.46 16.55 9.30
N SER A 269 4.29 16.56 9.93
CA SER A 269 3.70 15.35 10.52
C SER A 269 3.37 14.30 9.47
N VAL A 270 2.85 14.70 8.31
CA VAL A 270 2.66 13.80 7.17
C VAL A 270 3.97 13.18 6.69
N SER A 271 5.03 13.97 6.57
CA SER A 271 6.35 13.48 6.17
C SER A 271 6.89 12.44 7.15
N VAL A 272 6.84 12.74 8.45
CA VAL A 272 7.31 11.82 9.51
C VAL A 272 6.43 10.55 9.56
N GLY A 273 5.11 10.69 9.45
CA GLY A 273 4.19 9.56 9.39
C GLY A 273 4.47 8.63 8.20
N SER A 274 4.77 9.20 7.04
CA SER A 274 5.13 8.45 5.84
C SER A 274 6.49 7.76 5.94
N ILE A 275 7.45 8.33 6.68
CA ILE A 275 8.72 7.65 7.02
C ILE A 275 8.44 6.42 7.90
N GLY A 276 7.56 6.52 8.88
CA GLY A 276 7.13 5.38 9.67
C GLY A 276 6.48 4.29 8.81
N LEU A 277 5.55 4.68 7.92
CA LEU A 277 4.93 3.74 6.97
C LEU A 277 5.94 3.07 6.04
N ALA A 278 6.95 3.81 5.57
CA ALA A 278 8.03 3.23 4.79
C ALA A 278 8.76 2.10 5.57
N GLY A 279 8.92 2.27 6.90
CA GLY A 279 9.44 1.21 7.77
C GLY A 279 8.51 -0.01 7.86
N ILE A 280 7.19 0.21 8.00
CA ILE A 280 6.17 -0.86 8.05
C ILE A 280 6.18 -1.67 6.74
N TYR A 281 6.28 -1.01 5.59
CA TYR A 281 6.38 -1.65 4.27
C TYR A 281 7.79 -2.17 3.94
N GLN A 282 8.69 -2.20 4.92
CA GLN A 282 10.06 -2.72 4.76
C GLN A 282 10.87 -1.99 3.67
N ILE A 283 10.62 -0.70 3.46
CA ILE A 283 11.48 0.13 2.60
C ILE A 283 12.78 0.41 3.35
N ARG A 284 13.93 0.36 2.68
CA ARG A 284 15.24 0.52 3.31
C ARG A 284 16.12 1.57 2.64
N GLY A 285 17.13 2.03 3.39
CA GLY A 285 18.14 2.95 2.92
C GLY A 285 17.59 4.35 2.59
N LYS A 286 18.17 5.01 1.60
CA LYS A 286 17.79 6.38 1.20
C LYS A 286 16.35 6.50 0.70
N LYS A 287 15.72 5.38 0.27
CA LYS A 287 14.36 5.35 -0.24
C LYS A 287 13.32 5.73 0.83
N VAL A 288 13.62 5.45 2.11
CA VAL A 288 12.78 5.89 3.25
C VAL A 288 12.68 7.43 3.30
N ILE A 289 13.82 8.11 3.14
CA ILE A 289 13.87 9.58 3.15
C ILE A 289 13.12 10.14 1.93
N TYR A 290 13.31 9.54 0.75
CA TYR A 290 12.58 9.94 -0.46
C TYR A 290 11.08 9.77 -0.32
N SER A 291 10.60 8.74 0.37
CA SER A 291 9.18 8.56 0.68
C SER A 291 8.63 9.70 1.55
N GLY A 292 9.36 10.10 2.59
CA GLY A 292 8.98 11.24 3.43
C GLY A 292 8.96 12.58 2.66
N ILE A 293 9.97 12.83 1.83
CA ILE A 293 10.01 14.01 0.95
C ILE A 293 8.83 13.99 -0.03
N GLY A 294 8.56 12.84 -0.63
CA GLY A 294 7.42 12.67 -1.54
C GLY A 294 6.09 13.01 -0.87
N ALA A 295 5.86 12.52 0.35
CA ALA A 295 4.65 12.83 1.11
C ALA A 295 4.54 14.32 1.46
N PHE A 296 5.65 14.94 1.91
CA PHE A 296 5.71 16.39 2.16
C PHE A 296 5.30 17.20 0.94
N LEU A 297 5.92 16.90 -0.21
CA LEU A 297 5.64 17.63 -1.45
C LEU A 297 4.22 17.37 -1.96
N THR A 298 3.73 16.13 -1.87
CA THR A 298 2.35 15.76 -2.25
C THR A 298 1.33 16.58 -1.46
N TRP A 299 1.51 16.65 -0.14
CA TRP A 299 0.62 17.44 0.70
C TRP A 299 0.74 18.94 0.43
N THR A 300 1.95 19.42 0.18
CA THR A 300 2.18 20.82 -0.19
C THR A 300 1.46 21.19 -1.49
N VAL A 301 1.48 20.35 -2.50
CA VAL A 301 0.72 20.55 -3.75
C VAL A 301 -0.78 20.64 -3.46
N TYR A 302 -1.32 19.72 -2.66
CA TYR A 302 -2.73 19.78 -2.25
C TYR A 302 -3.08 21.12 -1.58
N LEU A 303 -2.26 21.57 -0.61
CA LEU A 303 -2.47 22.81 0.11
C LEU A 303 -2.42 24.05 -0.81
N ILE A 304 -1.48 24.08 -1.73
CA ILE A 304 -1.37 25.16 -2.73
C ILE A 304 -2.66 25.24 -3.56
N VAL A 305 -3.12 24.11 -4.11
CA VAL A 305 -4.36 24.09 -4.90
C VAL A 305 -5.56 24.59 -4.09
N ARG A 306 -5.66 24.19 -2.82
CA ARG A 306 -6.72 24.65 -1.91
C ARG A 306 -6.64 26.15 -1.63
N GLN A 307 -5.44 26.69 -1.48
CA GLN A 307 -5.22 28.13 -1.23
C GLN A 307 -5.60 28.99 -2.44
N PHE A 308 -5.42 28.48 -3.66
CA PHE A 308 -5.88 29.16 -4.88
C PHE A 308 -7.37 28.95 -5.21
N GLY A 309 -8.17 28.48 -4.25
CA GLY A 309 -9.63 28.34 -4.40
C GLY A 309 -10.07 27.04 -5.11
N GLY A 310 -9.15 26.10 -5.37
CA GLY A 310 -9.50 24.79 -5.93
C GLY A 310 -10.42 24.01 -4.99
N SER A 311 -11.33 23.20 -5.54
CA SER A 311 -12.19 22.30 -4.75
C SER A 311 -11.36 21.19 -4.07
N TYR A 312 -11.95 20.53 -3.06
CA TYR A 312 -11.33 19.40 -2.37
C TYR A 312 -10.90 18.30 -3.37
N LEU A 313 -11.80 17.87 -4.24
CA LEU A 313 -11.56 16.80 -5.21
C LEU A 313 -10.52 17.20 -6.27
N PHE A 314 -10.53 18.44 -6.72
CA PHE A 314 -9.53 18.96 -7.66
C PHE A 314 -8.13 18.99 -7.03
N GLY A 315 -8.03 19.36 -5.75
CA GLY A 315 -6.80 19.28 -4.98
C GLY A 315 -6.28 17.84 -4.86
N MET A 316 -7.16 16.87 -4.60
CA MET A 316 -6.81 15.44 -4.55
C MET A 316 -6.33 14.93 -5.91
N LEU A 317 -6.98 15.31 -7.01
CA LEU A 317 -6.58 14.93 -8.36
C LEU A 317 -5.17 15.46 -8.69
N LEU A 318 -4.91 16.75 -8.51
CA LEU A 318 -3.60 17.32 -8.85
C LEU A 318 -2.48 16.79 -7.95
N ALA A 319 -2.74 16.60 -6.66
CA ALA A 319 -1.75 16.00 -5.76
C ALA A 319 -1.47 14.53 -6.11
N SER A 320 -2.48 13.77 -6.58
CA SER A 320 -2.28 12.38 -7.04
C SER A 320 -1.50 12.29 -8.35
N VAL A 321 -1.72 13.20 -9.30
CA VAL A 321 -0.89 13.35 -10.48
C VAL A 321 0.56 13.65 -10.09
N PHE A 322 0.75 14.60 -9.18
CA PHE A 322 2.09 14.96 -8.70
C PHE A 322 2.82 13.77 -8.08
N VAL A 323 2.19 13.04 -7.13
CA VAL A 323 2.85 11.92 -6.47
C VAL A 323 3.15 10.77 -7.43
N GLY A 324 2.29 10.53 -8.41
CA GLY A 324 2.54 9.55 -9.47
C GLY A 324 3.77 9.94 -10.32
N MET A 325 3.87 11.20 -10.74
CA MET A 325 5.03 11.72 -11.47
C MET A 325 6.30 11.68 -10.62
N TYR A 326 6.22 12.06 -9.35
CA TYR A 326 7.33 11.96 -8.39
C TYR A 326 7.83 10.52 -8.29
N ALA A 327 6.93 9.55 -8.08
CA ALA A 327 7.28 8.14 -8.00
C ALA A 327 7.91 7.62 -9.31
N PHE A 328 7.40 8.04 -10.46
CA PHE A 328 7.96 7.70 -11.77
C PHE A 328 9.39 8.21 -11.93
N VAL A 329 9.66 9.47 -11.59
CA VAL A 329 11.01 10.08 -11.66
C VAL A 329 11.96 9.40 -10.68
N MET A 330 11.54 9.22 -9.42
CA MET A 330 12.38 8.60 -8.38
C MET A 330 12.70 7.14 -8.69
N ALA A 331 11.77 6.40 -9.30
CA ALA A 331 12.00 5.03 -9.77
C ALA A 331 13.13 4.96 -10.81
N ARG A 332 13.21 5.94 -11.70
CA ARG A 332 14.25 6.01 -12.73
C ARG A 332 15.61 6.37 -12.16
N ILE A 333 15.65 7.39 -11.30
CA ILE A 333 16.90 7.84 -10.65
C ILE A 333 17.50 6.69 -9.82
N ASN A 334 16.64 5.95 -9.09
CA ASN A 334 17.09 4.89 -8.19
C ASN A 334 17.09 3.48 -8.83
N LYS A 335 16.69 3.35 -10.09
CA LYS A 335 16.54 2.06 -10.81
C LYS A 335 15.71 1.03 -10.02
N ALA A 336 14.68 1.50 -9.33
CA ALA A 336 13.81 0.73 -8.43
C ALA A 336 12.35 0.78 -8.89
N PRO A 337 11.47 -0.14 -8.46
CA PRO A 337 10.04 -0.07 -8.74
C PRO A 337 9.40 1.22 -8.24
N SER A 338 8.53 1.85 -9.06
CA SER A 338 7.81 3.09 -8.70
C SER A 338 6.89 2.91 -7.50
N THR A 339 6.36 1.70 -7.30
CA THR A 339 5.49 1.34 -6.19
C THR A 339 6.12 1.64 -4.83
N ILE A 340 7.46 1.47 -4.69
CA ILE A 340 8.20 1.74 -3.46
C ILE A 340 8.07 3.22 -3.04
N PHE A 341 8.20 4.14 -4.01
CA PHE A 341 8.10 5.57 -3.74
C PHE A 341 6.65 6.03 -3.66
N LEU A 342 5.77 5.47 -4.50
CA LEU A 342 4.36 5.82 -4.56
C LEU A 342 3.65 5.49 -3.24
N THR A 343 3.84 4.25 -2.72
CA THR A 343 3.09 3.73 -1.58
C THR A 343 3.18 4.63 -0.36
N ALA A 344 4.37 4.97 0.11
CA ALA A 344 4.51 5.79 1.31
C ALA A 344 4.24 7.29 1.04
N SER A 345 4.43 7.78 -0.19
CA SER A 345 4.22 9.19 -0.53
C SER A 345 2.77 9.57 -0.80
N VAL A 346 1.89 8.61 -1.12
CA VAL A 346 0.47 8.88 -1.38
C VAL A 346 -0.40 8.94 -0.12
N PHE A 347 0.10 8.44 1.01
CA PHE A 347 -0.67 8.36 2.25
C PHE A 347 -1.35 9.66 2.69
N PRO A 348 -0.79 10.86 2.51
CA PRO A 348 -1.49 12.10 2.83
C PRO A 348 -2.86 12.27 2.14
N LEU A 349 -3.03 11.63 0.99
CA LEU A 349 -4.25 11.71 0.20
C LEU A 349 -5.28 10.64 0.57
N MET A 350 -4.90 9.65 1.40
CA MET A 350 -5.80 8.55 1.77
C MET A 350 -6.98 9.04 2.59
N PRO A 351 -8.21 8.69 2.22
CA PRO A 351 -9.42 9.18 2.88
C PRO A 351 -9.75 8.42 4.19
N GLY A 352 -8.74 8.23 5.07
CA GLY A 352 -8.90 7.51 6.34
C GLY A 352 -9.90 8.17 7.29
N ALA A 353 -9.94 9.49 7.34
CA ALA A 353 -10.93 10.22 8.13
C ALA A 353 -12.35 9.97 7.63
N ASN A 354 -12.56 9.97 6.30
CA ASN A 354 -13.89 9.70 5.74
C ASN A 354 -14.36 8.27 6.08
N LEU A 355 -13.46 7.29 6.06
CA LEU A 355 -13.80 5.93 6.48
C LEU A 355 -14.16 5.89 7.98
N TYR A 356 -13.40 6.55 8.85
CA TYR A 356 -13.71 6.60 10.28
C TYR A 356 -15.09 7.23 10.52
N TYR A 357 -15.39 8.39 9.93
CA TYR A 357 -16.68 9.06 10.16
C TYR A 357 -17.86 8.32 9.51
N MET A 358 -17.65 7.64 8.39
CA MET A 358 -18.65 6.72 7.84
C MET A 358 -19.01 5.62 8.86
N MET A 359 -17.99 4.98 9.44
CA MET A 359 -18.19 3.93 10.46
C MET A 359 -18.82 4.50 11.74
N TYR A 360 -18.35 5.65 12.20
CA TYR A 360 -18.90 6.35 13.37
C TYR A 360 -20.38 6.70 13.18
N GLY A 361 -20.77 7.19 12.00
CA GLY A 361 -22.16 7.46 11.65
C GLY A 361 -23.03 6.21 11.75
N CYS A 362 -22.55 5.06 11.24
CA CYS A 362 -23.27 3.79 11.38
C CYS A 362 -23.44 3.38 12.85
N VAL A 363 -22.37 3.49 13.67
CA VAL A 363 -22.42 3.13 15.10
C VAL A 363 -23.38 4.02 15.89
N LYS A 364 -23.40 5.31 15.60
CA LYS A 364 -24.29 6.30 16.25
C LYS A 364 -25.67 6.38 15.60
N GLN A 365 -25.99 5.52 14.62
CA GLN A 365 -27.26 5.50 13.88
C GLN A 365 -27.56 6.82 13.13
N ASN A 366 -26.53 7.58 12.83
CA ASN A 366 -26.60 8.79 12.01
C ASN A 366 -26.30 8.44 10.55
N MET A 367 -27.30 7.95 9.83
CA MET A 367 -27.13 7.50 8.44
C MET A 367 -26.79 8.65 7.48
N ALA A 368 -27.21 9.88 7.77
CA ALA A 368 -26.86 11.03 6.95
C ALA A 368 -25.34 11.27 6.95
N LEU A 369 -24.70 11.26 8.13
CA LEU A 369 -23.26 11.37 8.29
C LEU A 369 -22.54 10.19 7.61
N ALA A 370 -23.04 8.97 7.78
CA ALA A 370 -22.44 7.78 7.18
C ALA A 370 -22.44 7.84 5.65
N ILE A 371 -23.54 8.23 5.04
CA ILE A 371 -23.70 8.33 3.58
C ILE A 371 -22.82 9.48 3.03
N GLU A 372 -22.80 10.64 3.68
CA GLU A 372 -21.95 11.78 3.27
C GLU A 372 -20.48 11.37 3.19
N HIS A 373 -19.95 10.77 4.25
CA HIS A 373 -18.56 10.34 4.28
C HIS A 373 -18.25 9.15 3.39
N MET A 374 -19.23 8.27 3.13
CA MET A 374 -19.10 7.19 2.13
C MET A 374 -18.95 7.78 0.71
N ILE A 375 -19.74 8.77 0.34
CA ILE A 375 -19.64 9.44 -0.95
C ILE A 375 -18.27 10.10 -1.09
N LEU A 376 -17.84 10.88 -0.10
CA LEU A 376 -16.53 11.54 -0.10
C LEU A 376 -15.37 10.53 -0.19
N LEU A 377 -15.49 9.38 0.45
CA LEU A 377 -14.50 8.30 0.38
C LEU A 377 -14.37 7.78 -1.06
N VAL A 378 -15.49 7.45 -1.69
CA VAL A 378 -15.52 6.94 -3.07
C VAL A 378 -14.99 7.98 -4.06
N GLU A 379 -15.46 9.22 -3.96
CA GLU A 379 -15.01 10.32 -4.81
C GLU A 379 -13.51 10.56 -4.69
N THR A 380 -12.97 10.55 -3.46
CA THR A 380 -11.53 10.73 -3.22
C THR A 380 -10.73 9.58 -3.83
N CYS A 381 -11.14 8.33 -3.64
CA CYS A 381 -10.49 7.17 -4.24
C CYS A 381 -10.49 7.26 -5.78
N LEU A 382 -11.60 7.65 -6.39
CA LEU A 382 -11.70 7.84 -7.84
C LEU A 382 -10.75 8.94 -8.33
N MET A 383 -10.67 10.09 -7.64
CA MET A 383 -9.76 11.17 -8.02
C MET A 383 -8.29 10.72 -7.95
N ILE A 384 -7.90 9.95 -6.95
CA ILE A 384 -6.55 9.40 -6.85
C ILE A 384 -6.27 8.43 -8.00
N VAL A 385 -7.20 7.53 -8.31
CA VAL A 385 -7.06 6.58 -9.42
C VAL A 385 -6.96 7.31 -10.76
N PHE A 386 -7.82 8.30 -11.02
CA PHE A 386 -7.73 9.13 -12.23
C PHE A 386 -6.38 9.84 -12.34
N GLY A 387 -5.85 10.37 -11.24
CA GLY A 387 -4.52 10.97 -11.23
C GLY A 387 -3.42 9.97 -11.63
N PHE A 388 -3.47 8.74 -11.10
CA PHE A 388 -2.51 7.69 -11.48
C PHE A 388 -2.64 7.27 -12.94
N LEU A 389 -3.87 7.16 -13.47
CA LEU A 389 -4.10 6.84 -14.88
C LEU A 389 -3.54 7.91 -15.82
N LEU A 390 -3.72 9.19 -15.46
CA LEU A 390 -3.11 10.28 -16.23
C LEU A 390 -1.58 10.16 -16.26
N VAL A 391 -0.96 9.84 -15.13
CA VAL A 391 0.49 9.61 -15.06
C VAL A 391 0.91 8.40 -15.89
N ASP A 392 0.15 7.30 -15.83
CA ASP A 392 0.44 6.10 -16.63
C ASP A 392 0.38 6.40 -18.13
N ILE A 393 -0.59 7.18 -18.58
CA ILE A 393 -0.69 7.62 -19.99
C ILE A 393 0.52 8.48 -20.37
N VAL A 394 0.81 9.52 -19.58
CA VAL A 394 1.94 10.42 -19.84
C VAL A 394 3.26 9.65 -19.83
N SER A 395 3.46 8.74 -18.85
CA SER A 395 4.67 7.93 -18.75
C SER A 395 4.88 7.05 -19.99
N ARG A 396 3.82 6.44 -20.52
CA ARG A 396 3.88 5.64 -21.77
C ARG A 396 4.27 6.49 -22.98
N ILE A 397 3.68 7.69 -23.11
CA ILE A 397 4.02 8.63 -24.18
C ILE A 397 5.49 9.03 -24.11
N VAL A 398 5.96 9.44 -22.91
CA VAL A 398 7.37 9.82 -22.70
C VAL A 398 8.32 8.66 -23.01
N MET A 399 7.98 7.42 -22.61
CA MET A 399 8.78 6.24 -22.91
C MET A 399 8.88 5.97 -24.42
N ARG A 400 7.76 6.09 -25.11
CA ARG A 400 7.71 5.90 -26.57
C ARG A 400 8.56 6.94 -27.32
N ILE A 401 8.52 8.19 -26.87
CA ILE A 401 9.35 9.28 -27.43
C ILE A 401 10.85 9.02 -27.19
N LEU A 402 11.21 8.46 -26.03
CA LEU A 402 12.59 8.13 -25.67
C LEU A 402 13.10 6.82 -26.32
N GLY A 403 12.33 6.19 -27.21
CA GLY A 403 12.71 4.96 -27.90
C GLY A 403 12.83 3.72 -26.99
N GLN A 404 12.33 3.80 -25.76
CA GLN A 404 12.23 2.67 -24.85
C GLN A 404 10.86 2.03 -25.01
N GLU A 405 10.76 1.00 -25.87
CA GLU A 405 9.51 0.27 -26.04
C GLU A 405 9.06 -0.38 -24.74
N TYR A 406 7.93 0.04 -24.26
CA TYR A 406 7.14 -0.69 -23.26
C TYR A 406 6.46 -1.82 -24.02
N HIS A 407 7.06 -3.01 -24.04
CA HIS A 407 6.39 -4.18 -24.55
C HIS A 407 5.31 -4.59 -23.54
N ILE A 408 4.09 -4.06 -23.75
CA ILE A 408 2.91 -4.70 -23.18
C ILE A 408 2.76 -6.00 -23.96
N GLY A 409 3.05 -7.13 -23.32
CA GLY A 409 2.71 -8.44 -23.83
C GLY A 409 1.19 -8.55 -24.00
N LYS A 410 0.69 -8.10 -25.14
CA LYS A 410 -0.61 -8.47 -25.70
C LYS A 410 -0.42 -8.74 -27.18
N ILE A 411 -0.36 -10.03 -27.45
CA ILE A 411 -0.99 -10.73 -28.58
C ILE A 411 -0.90 -9.97 -29.92
N GLN A 412 0.00 -10.38 -30.75
CA GLN A 412 -0.33 -10.72 -32.12
C GLN A 412 -0.26 -12.23 -32.27
#